data_f04fd3e7a8100013d37caf5c5892df84
#
_entry.id   f04fd3e7a8100013d37caf5c5892df84
#
_cell.length_a   1.000
_cell.length_b   1.000
_cell.length_c   1.000
_cell.angle_alpha   90.00
_cell.angle_beta   90.00
_cell.angle_gamma   90.00
#
_symmetry.space_group_name_H-M   'P 1'
#
loop_
_entity.id
_entity.type
_entity.pdbx_description
1 polymer ?
#
loop_
_entity_poly.entity_id
_entity_poly.type
_entity_poly.pdbx_seq_one_letter_code
_entity_poly.pdbx_strand_id
1 'polypeptide(L)'
;QCRERWVGRLANIPEGKNAIIKWRGKPVFVRHRTQSEIDEANDIDINSLRDPQADSDRVKRPEWLVMRGVCTHLGCVPFGEAGEFGGWYCPCHGSHYDISGRIRKGPAPTNLEVPVYDFNDEENKVRGFATTYDADSLAHYRLSRQNNHCVLMCT
;
A
#
# COMPACT_ATOMS: atom_id res chain seq x y z
N GLN A 1 -19.94 -9.25 11.81
CA GLN A 1 -18.53 -9.42 11.45
C GLN A 1 -17.87 -8.06 11.56
N CYS A 2 -17.02 -7.85 12.59
CA CYS A 2 -16.15 -6.66 12.66
C CYS A 2 -15.14 -6.75 11.51
N ARG A 3 -15.35 -5.99 10.44
CA ARG A 3 -14.33 -5.80 9.41
C ARG A 3 -13.35 -4.75 9.95
N GLU A 4 -12.15 -5.17 10.29
CA GLU A 4 -11.09 -4.23 10.64
C GLU A 4 -10.81 -3.27 9.49
N ARG A 5 -10.79 -2.00 9.82
CA ARG A 5 -10.70 -0.88 8.88
C ARG A 5 -9.52 0.01 9.24
N TRP A 6 -8.78 0.48 8.25
CA TRP A 6 -7.89 1.62 8.44
C TRP A 6 -8.46 2.83 7.71
N VAL A 7 -8.15 4.02 8.19
CA VAL A 7 -8.66 5.28 7.63
C VAL A 7 -7.53 6.29 7.53
N GLY A 8 -7.36 6.89 6.36
CA GLY A 8 -6.45 8.00 6.10
C GLY A 8 -7.21 9.26 5.70
N ARG A 9 -6.83 10.42 6.24
CA ARG A 9 -7.36 11.72 5.82
C ARG A 9 -6.55 12.25 4.65
N LEU A 10 -7.17 12.36 3.48
CA LEU A 10 -6.50 12.80 2.24
C LEU A 10 -6.06 14.27 2.31
N ALA A 11 -6.85 15.13 2.97
CA ALA A 11 -6.55 16.56 3.12
C ALA A 11 -5.18 16.83 3.82
N ASN A 12 -4.68 15.87 4.58
CA ASN A 12 -3.41 16.03 5.31
C ASN A 12 -2.19 15.58 4.51
N ILE A 13 -2.40 15.11 3.26
CA ILE A 13 -1.31 14.59 2.43
C ILE A 13 -1.08 15.56 1.26
N PRO A 14 -0.06 16.42 1.32
CA PRO A 14 0.28 17.30 0.21
C PRO A 14 0.66 16.52 -1.04
N GLU A 15 0.49 17.12 -2.21
CA GLU A 15 0.93 16.56 -3.48
C GLU A 15 2.45 16.26 -3.47
N GLY A 16 2.83 15.11 -4.00
CA GLY A 16 4.20 14.62 -3.98
C GLY A 16 4.67 14.04 -2.64
N LYS A 17 3.77 13.80 -1.68
CA LYS A 17 4.10 13.25 -0.37
C LYS A 17 3.46 11.89 -0.11
N ASN A 18 4.14 11.12 0.73
CA ASN A 18 3.66 9.84 1.25
C ASN A 18 3.10 9.99 2.67
N ALA A 19 1.97 9.36 2.94
CA ALA A 19 1.54 9.06 4.29
C ALA A 19 1.71 7.56 4.57
N ILE A 20 2.04 7.24 5.81
CA ILE A 20 2.17 5.86 6.29
C ILE A 20 1.11 5.64 7.36
N ILE A 21 0.23 4.67 7.10
CA ILE A 21 -0.82 4.28 8.03
C ILE A 21 -0.47 2.91 8.58
N LYS A 22 -0.32 2.79 9.90
CA LYS A 22 -0.08 1.49 10.52
C LYS A 22 -1.39 0.71 10.61
N TRP A 23 -1.42 -0.48 10.03
CA TRP A 23 -2.55 -1.37 10.06
C TRP A 23 -2.12 -2.82 10.29
N ARG A 24 -2.66 -3.45 11.34
CA ARG A 24 -2.30 -4.83 11.74
C ARG A 24 -0.78 -5.06 11.82
N GLY A 25 -0.05 -4.10 12.39
CA GLY A 25 1.41 -4.19 12.52
C GLY A 25 2.20 -3.97 11.23
N LYS A 26 1.55 -3.74 10.10
CA LYS A 26 2.17 -3.51 8.79
C LYS A 26 1.83 -2.10 8.28
N PRO A 27 2.72 -1.43 7.55
CA PRO A 27 2.43 -0.12 6.97
C PRO A 27 1.57 -0.24 5.72
N VAL A 28 0.66 0.71 5.56
CA VAL A 28 -0.03 1.02 4.30
C VAL A 28 0.47 2.36 3.83
N PHE A 29 0.98 2.42 2.62
CA PHE A 29 1.44 3.64 1.97
C PHE A 29 0.28 4.29 1.21
N VAL A 30 0.09 5.58 1.43
CA VAL A 30 -0.82 6.42 0.65
C VAL A 30 0.01 7.55 0.07
N ARG A 31 0.19 7.57 -1.26
CA ARG A 31 0.92 8.63 -1.95
C ARG A 31 -0.04 9.51 -2.72
N HIS A 32 0.11 10.82 -2.53
CA HIS A 32 -0.49 11.83 -3.37
C HIS A 32 0.45 12.12 -4.53
N ARG A 33 0.19 11.51 -5.68
CA ARG A 33 1.09 11.60 -6.85
C ARG A 33 0.89 12.92 -7.59
N THR A 34 2.01 13.46 -8.09
CA THR A 34 2.01 14.57 -9.04
C THR A 34 1.63 14.10 -10.43
N GLN A 35 1.24 15.03 -11.33
CA GLN A 35 0.94 14.68 -12.71
C GLN A 35 2.15 14.05 -13.41
N SER A 36 3.36 14.54 -13.17
CA SER A 36 4.58 13.96 -13.73
C SER A 36 4.83 12.52 -13.30
N GLU A 37 4.51 12.16 -12.07
CA GLU A 37 4.63 10.79 -11.56
C GLU A 37 3.59 9.85 -12.19
N ILE A 38 2.38 10.36 -12.46
CA ILE A 38 1.33 9.63 -13.16
C ILE A 38 1.76 9.35 -14.61
N ASP A 39 2.29 10.37 -15.30
CA ASP A 39 2.76 10.25 -16.67
C ASP A 39 3.94 9.27 -16.76
N GLU A 40 4.91 9.35 -15.85
CA GLU A 40 6.02 8.39 -15.74
C GLU A 40 5.51 6.94 -15.52
N ALA A 41 4.51 6.75 -14.66
CA ALA A 41 3.94 5.43 -14.42
C ALA A 41 3.25 4.84 -15.66
N ASN A 42 2.66 5.68 -16.52
CA ASN A 42 1.97 5.28 -17.73
C ASN A 42 2.90 5.06 -18.94
N ASP A 43 4.07 5.71 -18.96
CA ASP A 43 5.05 5.64 -20.05
C ASP A 43 5.88 4.33 -20.05
N ILE A 44 5.69 3.47 -19.08
CA ILE A 44 6.44 2.23 -18.94
C ILE A 44 5.83 1.13 -19.81
N ASP A 45 6.67 0.46 -20.63
CA ASP A 45 6.25 -0.75 -21.34
C ASP A 45 5.93 -1.88 -20.34
N ILE A 46 4.65 -2.23 -20.27
CA ILE A 46 4.12 -3.26 -19.36
C ILE A 46 4.78 -4.62 -19.62
N ASN A 47 5.11 -4.93 -20.88
CA ASN A 47 5.73 -6.20 -21.24
C ASN A 47 7.19 -6.32 -20.75
N SER A 48 7.83 -5.21 -20.44
CA SER A 48 9.17 -5.19 -19.86
C SER A 48 9.21 -5.48 -18.35
N LEU A 49 8.05 -5.46 -17.70
CA LEU A 49 7.93 -5.66 -16.26
C LEU A 49 7.99 -7.15 -15.89
N ARG A 50 8.63 -7.46 -14.75
CA ARG A 50 8.66 -8.82 -14.18
C ARG A 50 7.25 -9.31 -13.81
N ASP A 51 6.44 -8.41 -13.24
CA ASP A 51 5.04 -8.64 -12.90
C ASP A 51 4.20 -7.63 -13.70
N PRO A 52 3.77 -7.99 -14.93
CA PRO A 52 3.09 -7.08 -15.85
C PRO A 52 1.75 -6.62 -15.31
N GLN A 53 1.66 -5.33 -14.98
CA GLN A 53 0.44 -4.69 -14.51
C GLN A 53 0.41 -3.22 -14.92
N ALA A 54 -0.68 -2.77 -15.51
CA ALA A 54 -0.87 -1.36 -15.85
C ALA A 54 -1.07 -0.53 -14.58
N ASP A 55 -0.69 0.75 -14.63
CA ASP A 55 -0.93 1.65 -13.50
C ASP A 55 -2.42 1.78 -13.20
N SER A 56 -3.25 1.86 -14.23
CA SER A 56 -4.72 1.93 -14.12
C SER A 56 -5.36 0.76 -13.37
N ASP A 57 -4.72 -0.42 -13.38
CA ASP A 57 -5.21 -1.60 -12.66
C ASP A 57 -4.85 -1.56 -11.15
N ARG A 58 -3.94 -0.66 -10.78
CA ARG A 58 -3.42 -0.54 -9.41
C ARG A 58 -4.03 0.61 -8.63
N VAL A 59 -4.68 1.56 -9.31
CA VAL A 59 -5.24 2.75 -8.68
C VAL A 59 -6.71 2.93 -9.02
N LYS A 60 -7.51 3.40 -8.07
CA LYS A 60 -8.89 3.83 -8.31
C LYS A 60 -8.97 5.28 -8.80
N ARG A 61 -7.99 6.10 -8.38
CA ARG A 61 -7.79 7.50 -8.79
C ARG A 61 -6.32 7.70 -9.11
N PRO A 62 -5.97 8.26 -10.27
CA PRO A 62 -4.57 8.40 -10.70
C PRO A 62 -3.69 9.15 -9.69
N GLU A 63 -4.22 10.17 -9.03
CA GLU A 63 -3.52 10.97 -8.04
C GLU A 63 -3.26 10.25 -6.70
N TRP A 64 -4.00 9.16 -6.42
CA TRP A 64 -3.92 8.45 -5.14
C TRP A 64 -3.48 7.00 -5.32
N LEU A 65 -2.22 6.74 -5.01
CA LEU A 65 -1.69 5.38 -4.94
C LEU A 65 -1.76 4.85 -3.52
N VAL A 66 -2.43 3.72 -3.34
CA VAL A 66 -2.59 3.04 -2.05
C VAL A 66 -2.03 1.63 -2.16
N MET A 67 -1.07 1.28 -1.31
CA MET A 67 -0.46 -0.05 -1.34
C MET A 67 0.09 -0.48 0.02
N ARG A 68 0.29 -1.78 0.21
CA ARG A 68 0.95 -2.32 1.39
C ARG A 68 2.46 -2.04 1.32
N GLY A 69 3.01 -1.43 2.35
CA GLY A 69 4.44 -1.16 2.48
C GLY A 69 5.22 -2.39 2.94
N VAL A 70 5.01 -3.52 2.29
CA VAL A 70 5.63 -4.81 2.63
C VAL A 70 6.27 -5.39 1.38
N CYS A 71 7.61 -5.47 1.38
CA CYS A 71 8.37 -6.05 0.28
C CYS A 71 7.94 -7.50 0.03
N THR A 72 7.61 -7.80 -1.21
CA THR A 72 7.13 -9.14 -1.62
C THR A 72 8.21 -10.22 -1.62
N HIS A 73 9.48 -9.85 -1.36
CA HIS A 73 10.54 -10.84 -1.18
C HIS A 73 10.42 -11.55 0.17
N LEU A 74 10.72 -10.86 1.29
CA LEU A 74 10.71 -11.44 2.64
C LEU A 74 10.02 -10.53 3.70
N GLY A 75 9.21 -9.57 3.28
CA GLY A 75 8.35 -8.81 4.19
C GLY A 75 8.96 -7.57 4.84
N CYS A 76 10.16 -7.12 4.42
CA CYS A 76 10.74 -5.87 4.91
C CYS A 76 9.90 -4.66 4.46
N VAL A 77 10.02 -3.55 5.19
CA VAL A 77 9.36 -2.29 4.84
C VAL A 77 10.25 -1.48 3.89
N PRO A 78 9.82 -1.20 2.65
CA PRO A 78 10.56 -0.36 1.73
C PRO A 78 10.54 1.11 2.17
N PHE A 79 11.58 1.86 1.82
CA PHE A 79 11.63 3.32 1.97
C PHE A 79 11.05 3.99 0.74
N GLY A 80 10.19 4.98 0.94
CA GLY A 80 9.68 5.84 -0.13
C GLY A 80 10.69 6.89 -0.58
N GLU A 81 10.48 7.42 -1.77
CA GLU A 81 11.35 8.44 -2.40
C GLU A 81 12.81 7.96 -2.51
N ALA A 82 13.00 6.68 -2.77
CA ALA A 82 14.30 6.03 -2.82
C ALA A 82 14.38 4.99 -3.94
N GLY A 83 15.60 4.64 -4.32
CA GLY A 83 15.87 3.70 -5.40
C GLY A 83 16.07 4.37 -6.76
N GLU A 84 16.28 3.56 -7.78
CA GLU A 84 16.64 4.03 -9.13
C GLU A 84 15.42 4.41 -10.00
N PHE A 85 14.20 4.15 -9.53
CA PHE A 85 12.96 4.25 -10.32
C PHE A 85 11.92 5.18 -9.67
N GLY A 86 12.36 6.16 -8.88
CA GLY A 86 11.52 7.23 -8.32
C GLY A 86 10.43 6.80 -7.33
N GLY A 87 10.41 5.53 -6.94
CA GLY A 87 9.37 4.97 -6.07
C GLY A 87 9.87 4.54 -4.69
N TRP A 88 10.06 3.23 -4.49
CA TRP A 88 10.46 2.67 -3.20
C TRP A 88 11.66 1.75 -3.34
N TYR A 89 12.46 1.72 -2.28
CA TYR A 89 13.64 0.87 -2.18
C TYR A 89 13.58 0.02 -0.92
N CYS A 90 13.74 -1.30 -1.06
CA CYS A 90 13.84 -2.21 0.07
C CYS A 90 15.32 -2.50 0.38
N PRO A 91 15.85 -2.03 1.52
CA PRO A 91 17.28 -2.14 1.85
C PRO A 91 17.70 -3.55 2.25
N CYS A 92 16.75 -4.43 2.60
CA CYS A 92 17.09 -5.77 3.07
C CYS A 92 17.84 -6.59 2.03
N HIS A 93 17.40 -6.54 0.76
CA HIS A 93 18.01 -7.32 -0.33
C HIS A 93 18.05 -6.54 -1.67
N GLY A 94 17.82 -5.22 -1.64
CA GLY A 94 18.01 -4.37 -2.81
C GLY A 94 16.88 -4.43 -3.85
N SER A 95 15.63 -4.61 -3.45
CA SER A 95 14.50 -4.52 -4.36
C SER A 95 14.12 -3.06 -4.62
N HIS A 96 13.97 -2.69 -5.90
CA HIS A 96 13.57 -1.36 -6.35
C HIS A 96 12.19 -1.43 -6.98
N TYR A 97 11.32 -0.54 -6.54
CA TYR A 97 9.96 -0.39 -7.05
C TYR A 97 9.79 1.00 -7.69
N ASP A 98 8.98 1.09 -8.73
CA ASP A 98 8.66 2.36 -9.39
C ASP A 98 7.57 3.16 -8.64
N ILE A 99 7.18 4.28 -9.21
CA ILE A 99 6.18 5.19 -8.61
C ILE A 99 4.75 4.60 -8.59
N SER A 100 4.52 3.47 -9.24
CA SER A 100 3.29 2.67 -9.14
C SER A 100 3.43 1.47 -8.20
N GLY A 101 4.60 1.28 -7.56
CA GLY A 101 4.89 0.16 -6.68
C GLY A 101 5.15 -1.15 -7.43
N ARG A 102 5.49 -1.08 -8.73
CA ARG A 102 5.85 -2.27 -9.53
C ARG A 102 7.32 -2.60 -9.35
N ILE A 103 7.62 -3.90 -9.26
CA ILE A 103 9.01 -4.36 -9.12
C ILE A 103 9.80 -4.12 -10.42
N ARG A 104 10.95 -3.45 -10.29
CA ARG A 104 11.83 -3.13 -11.41
C ARG A 104 13.18 -3.84 -11.32
N LYS A 105 13.73 -4.00 -10.12
CA LYS A 105 15.05 -4.56 -9.89
C LYS A 105 15.11 -5.24 -8.51
N GLY A 106 15.93 -6.26 -8.40
CA GLY A 106 16.16 -6.98 -7.16
C GLY A 106 15.38 -8.29 -7.04
N PRO A 107 15.40 -8.93 -5.86
CA PRO A 107 14.91 -10.30 -5.70
C PRO A 107 13.38 -10.42 -5.52
N ALA A 108 12.67 -9.33 -5.28
CA ALA A 108 11.22 -9.39 -5.08
C ALA A 108 10.51 -9.98 -6.32
N PRO A 109 9.62 -10.98 -6.15
CA PRO A 109 9.00 -11.66 -7.27
C PRO A 109 7.85 -10.87 -7.91
N THR A 110 7.12 -10.08 -7.12
CA THR A 110 5.89 -9.39 -7.54
C THR A 110 5.87 -7.93 -7.13
N ASN A 111 4.93 -7.17 -7.68
CA ASN A 111 4.65 -5.80 -7.31
C ASN A 111 4.21 -5.68 -5.84
N LEU A 112 4.33 -4.50 -5.25
CA LEU A 112 3.75 -4.24 -3.93
C LEU A 112 2.23 -4.42 -4.00
N GLU A 113 1.68 -5.07 -2.98
CA GLU A 113 0.26 -5.44 -2.94
C GLU A 113 -0.64 -4.20 -2.79
N VAL A 114 -1.69 -4.14 -3.60
CA VAL A 114 -2.75 -3.15 -3.45
C VAL A 114 -3.84 -3.72 -2.55
N PRO A 115 -4.11 -3.13 -1.37
CA PRO A 115 -5.15 -3.61 -0.47
C PRO A 115 -6.55 -3.30 -1.02
N VAL A 116 -7.57 -3.94 -0.49
CA VAL A 116 -8.94 -3.52 -0.76
C VAL A 116 -9.21 -2.21 -0.01
N TYR A 117 -9.53 -1.16 -0.74
CA TYR A 117 -9.81 0.16 -0.19
C TYR A 117 -10.93 0.87 -0.96
N ASP A 118 -11.44 1.94 -0.39
CA ASP A 118 -12.40 2.81 -1.05
C ASP A 118 -12.26 4.27 -0.57
N PHE A 119 -12.73 5.21 -1.37
CA PHE A 119 -12.76 6.63 -1.02
C PHE A 119 -14.11 7.02 -0.44
N ASN A 120 -14.07 7.91 0.57
CA ASN A 120 -15.23 8.60 1.07
C ASN A 120 -15.06 10.10 0.78
N ASP A 121 -15.73 10.59 -0.24
CA ASP A 121 -15.59 11.97 -0.70
C ASP A 121 -16.20 12.98 0.30
N GLU A 122 -17.30 12.63 0.95
CA GLU A 122 -17.94 13.49 1.96
C GLU A 122 -17.01 13.81 3.14
N GLU A 123 -16.20 12.82 3.54
CA GLU A 123 -15.27 12.97 4.66
C GLU A 123 -13.83 13.25 4.21
N ASN A 124 -13.57 13.30 2.90
CA ASN A 124 -12.23 13.41 2.29
C ASN A 124 -11.23 12.40 2.89
N LYS A 125 -11.64 11.12 2.88
CA LYS A 125 -10.91 10.01 3.48
C LYS A 125 -10.78 8.84 2.52
N VAL A 126 -9.68 8.10 2.68
CA VAL A 126 -9.53 6.75 2.13
C VAL A 126 -9.70 5.73 3.26
N ARG A 127 -10.40 4.65 2.96
CA ARG A 127 -10.68 3.54 3.91
C ARG A 127 -10.26 2.22 3.29
N GLY A 128 -9.53 1.41 4.03
CA GLY A 128 -9.21 0.06 3.62
C GLY A 128 -9.88 -0.99 4.48
N PHE A 129 -10.02 -2.19 3.92
CA PHE A 129 -10.72 -3.32 4.53
C PHE A 129 -9.80 -4.54 4.60
N ALA A 130 -10.01 -5.38 5.61
CA ALA A 130 -9.39 -6.70 5.67
C ALA A 130 -9.93 -7.60 4.56
N THR A 131 -9.03 -8.28 3.86
CA THR A 131 -9.37 -9.37 2.95
C THR A 131 -9.23 -10.72 3.67
N THR A 132 -9.87 -11.76 3.12
CA THR A 132 -9.75 -13.13 3.65
C THR A 132 -8.32 -13.68 3.57
N TYR A 133 -7.47 -13.12 2.71
CA TYR A 133 -6.04 -13.47 2.60
C TYR A 133 -5.18 -12.95 3.75
N ASP A 134 -5.70 -12.04 4.56
CA ASP A 134 -5.03 -11.57 5.79
C ASP A 134 -5.17 -12.56 6.96
N ALA A 135 -5.86 -13.68 6.76
CA ALA A 135 -6.17 -14.65 7.82
C ALA A 135 -4.94 -15.37 8.39
N ASP A 136 -3.87 -15.52 7.61
CA ASP A 136 -2.65 -16.22 8.06
C ASP A 136 -1.87 -15.47 9.14
N SER A 137 -2.13 -14.18 9.35
CA SER A 137 -1.55 -13.42 10.45
C SER A 137 -2.39 -13.46 11.74
N LEU A 138 -3.58 -14.09 11.71
CA LEU A 138 -4.49 -14.18 12.86
C LEU A 138 -4.11 -15.27 13.87
N ALA A 139 -3.10 -16.09 13.61
CA ALA A 139 -2.69 -17.19 14.50
C ALA A 139 -2.24 -16.72 15.90
N HIS A 140 -2.04 -15.42 16.12
CA HIS A 140 -1.55 -14.87 17.38
C HIS A 140 -2.51 -13.90 18.11
N TYR A 141 -3.74 -13.71 17.63
CA TYR A 141 -4.71 -12.86 18.31
C TYR A 141 -5.91 -13.64 18.86
N ARG A 142 -5.91 -13.84 20.17
CA ARG A 142 -7.05 -14.38 20.93
C ARG A 142 -8.14 -13.32 21.00
N LEU A 143 -9.26 -13.54 20.28
CA LEU A 143 -10.45 -12.72 20.39
C LEU A 143 -11.13 -13.00 21.75
N SER A 144 -11.09 -12.06 22.69
CA SER A 144 -11.98 -12.05 23.83
C SER A 144 -13.32 -11.44 23.41
N ARG A 145 -14.37 -12.25 23.35
CA ARG A 145 -15.75 -11.78 23.22
C ARG A 145 -16.21 -11.26 24.59
N GLN A 146 -16.33 -9.95 24.73
CA GLN A 146 -17.16 -9.35 25.77
C GLN A 146 -18.00 -8.23 25.14
N ASN A 147 -19.33 -8.43 25.25
CA ASN A 147 -20.39 -7.42 25.09
C ASN A 147 -20.28 -6.46 23.89
N ASN A 148 -20.77 -6.90 22.70
CA ASN A 148 -21.24 -6.07 21.57
C ASN A 148 -20.51 -4.75 21.22
N HIS A 149 -19.36 -4.46 21.82
CA HIS A 149 -18.49 -3.36 21.51
C HIS A 149 -17.09 -3.88 21.19
N CYS A 150 -16.68 -3.69 19.93
CA CYS A 150 -15.30 -3.95 19.52
C CYS A 150 -14.41 -2.82 20.08
N VAL A 151 -13.85 -3.03 21.26
CA VAL A 151 -12.79 -2.18 21.80
C VAL A 151 -11.46 -2.85 21.48
N LEU A 152 -10.68 -2.26 20.58
CA LEU A 152 -9.30 -2.64 20.35
C LEU A 152 -8.46 -2.13 21.52
N MET A 153 -8.03 -3.02 22.41
CA MET A 153 -6.92 -2.72 23.30
C MET A 153 -5.61 -3.00 22.55
N CYS A 154 -4.88 -1.94 22.23
CA CYS A 154 -3.48 -2.01 21.87
C CYS A 154 -2.66 -2.21 23.17
N THR A 155 -2.01 -3.34 23.31
CA THR A 155 -0.84 -3.51 24.18
C THR A 155 0.42 -3.54 23.35
#